data_290668ef9a5998c29b6dfcdd70143fa4
#
_entry.id   290668ef9a5998c29b6dfcdd70143fa4
#
_cell.length_a   1.000
_cell.length_b   1.000
_cell.length_c   1.000
_cell.angle_alpha   90.00
_cell.angle_beta   90.00
_cell.angle_gamma   90.00
#
_symmetry.space_group_name_H-M   'P 1'
#
loop_
_entity.id
_entity.type
_entity.pdbx_description
1 polymer ?
#
loop_
_entity_poly.entity_id
_entity_poly.type
_entity_poly.pdbx_seq_one_letter_code
_entity_poly.pdbx_strand_id
1 'polypeptide(L)' 'MSLPLDVLEKAVNQKLLLLLKDGRHIEGKLLGYDEYMNLVLDEVEETKDETKRRLGRIILR' A
#
# COMPACT_ATOMS: atom_id res chain seq x y z
N MET A 1 3.60 13.49 1.53
CA MET A 1 3.32 13.27 2.95
C MET A 1 4.05 12.02 3.41
N SER A 2 4.83 12.14 4.45
CA SER A 2 5.50 10.97 5.01
C SER A 2 4.75 10.49 6.26
N LEU A 3 4.63 9.16 6.39
CA LEU A 3 4.02 8.56 7.57
C LEU A 3 5.13 8.30 8.60
N PRO A 4 4.88 8.61 9.88
CA PRO A 4 5.81 8.19 10.92
C PRO A 4 5.94 6.67 10.98
N LEU A 5 7.14 6.18 11.29
CA LEU A 5 7.37 4.72 11.34
C LEU A 5 6.51 4.03 12.39
N ASP A 6 6.19 4.69 13.49
CA ASP A 6 5.34 4.11 14.51
C ASP A 6 3.90 3.90 14.02
N VAL A 7 3.42 4.74 13.11
CA VAL A 7 2.13 4.54 12.48
C VAL A 7 2.17 3.29 11.60
N LEU A 8 3.27 3.11 10.84
CA LEU A 8 3.44 1.92 10.01
C LEU A 8 3.53 0.66 10.85
N GLU A 9 4.22 0.72 11.98
CA GLU A 9 4.31 -0.43 12.88
C GLU A 9 2.92 -0.90 13.32
N LYS A 10 2.05 0.04 13.66
CA LYS A 10 0.68 -0.28 14.08
C LYS A 10 -0.19 -0.76 12.92
N ALA A 11 0.20 -0.43 11.69
CA ALA A 11 -0.57 -0.79 10.51
C ALA A 11 -0.20 -2.17 9.94
N VAL A 12 0.85 -2.80 10.45
CA VAL A 12 1.25 -4.14 9.99
C VAL A 12 0.10 -5.11 10.19
N ASN A 13 -0.17 -5.92 9.16
CA ASN A 13 -1.29 -6.85 9.08
C ASN A 13 -2.67 -6.18 8.93
N GLN A 14 -2.69 -4.88 8.72
CA GLN A 14 -3.93 -4.16 8.46
C GLN A 14 -4.04 -3.84 6.97
N LYS A 15 -5.27 -3.68 6.51
CA LYS A 15 -5.52 -3.25 5.14
C LYS A 15 -5.30 -1.75 5.03
N LEU A 16 -4.52 -1.36 4.03
CA LEU A 16 -4.25 0.05 3.74
C LEU A 16 -4.88 0.42 2.40
N LEU A 17 -5.33 1.67 2.33
CA LEU A 17 -5.76 2.27 1.08
C LEU A 17 -4.83 3.44 0.79
N LEU A 18 -4.16 3.36 -0.35
CA LEU A 18 -3.23 4.40 -0.77
C LEU A 18 -3.74 5.07 -2.04
N LEU A 19 -3.63 6.38 -2.06
CA LEU A 19 -4.04 7.19 -3.19
C LEU A 19 -2.77 7.73 -3.85
N LEU A 20 -2.52 7.31 -5.09
CA LEU A 20 -1.34 7.73 -5.81
C LEU A 20 -1.61 9.01 -6.60
N LYS A 21 -0.53 9.72 -6.92
CA LYS A 21 -0.64 11.01 -7.60
C LYS A 21 -1.27 10.92 -8.99
N ASP A 22 -1.16 9.76 -9.63
CA ASP A 22 -1.72 9.57 -10.97
C ASP A 22 -3.19 9.14 -10.95
N GLY A 23 -3.83 9.16 -9.77
CA GLY A 23 -5.23 8.82 -9.63
C GLY A 23 -5.50 7.35 -9.33
N ARG A 24 -4.45 6.53 -9.22
CA ARG A 24 -4.64 5.13 -8.86
C ARG A 24 -4.91 4.97 -7.37
N HIS A 25 -5.79 4.05 -7.05
CA HIS A 25 -6.04 3.62 -5.68
C HIS A 25 -5.42 2.24 -5.50
N ILE A 26 -4.59 2.08 -4.49
CA ILE A 26 -3.97 0.81 -4.14
C ILE A 26 -4.51 0.38 -2.79
N GLU A 27 -5.10 -0.79 -2.74
CA GLU A 27 -5.62 -1.35 -1.50
C GLU A 27 -4.93 -2.68 -1.26
N GLY A 28 -4.38 -2.87 -0.07
CA GLY A 28 -3.68 -4.10 0.25
C GLY A 28 -3.33 -4.21 1.71
N LYS A 29 -2.90 -5.41 2.10
CA LYS A 29 -2.52 -5.69 3.48
C LYS A 29 -1.03 -5.42 3.65
N LEU A 30 -0.69 -4.58 4.62
CA LEU A 30 0.71 -4.26 4.90
C LEU A 30 1.37 -5.45 5.60
N LEU A 31 2.38 -6.04 4.96
CA LEU A 31 3.16 -7.13 5.56
C LEU A 31 4.40 -6.63 6.26
N GLY A 32 5.00 -5.56 5.77
CA GLY A 32 6.21 -5.01 6.36
C GLY A 32 6.62 -3.72 5.69
N TYR A 33 7.64 -3.10 6.24
CA TYR A 33 8.17 -1.84 5.75
C TYR A 33 9.62 -1.72 6.20
N ASP A 34 10.34 -0.75 5.63
CA ASP A 34 11.71 -0.46 6.05
C ASP A 34 11.87 1.02 6.38
N GLU A 35 13.08 1.41 6.76
CA GLU A 35 13.38 2.79 7.16
C GLU A 35 13.27 3.80 6.02
N TYR A 36 13.28 3.31 4.77
CA TYR A 36 13.12 4.16 3.59
C TYR A 36 11.66 4.27 3.14
N MET A 37 10.72 3.75 3.95
CA MET A 37 9.30 3.76 3.66
C MET A 37 8.92 2.90 2.45
N ASN A 38 9.75 1.90 2.10
CA ASN A 38 9.34 0.87 1.17
C ASN A 38 8.32 0.00 1.88
N LEU A 39 7.20 -0.26 1.24
CA LEU A 39 6.11 -1.04 1.82
C LEU A 39 5.95 -2.36 1.07
N VAL A 40 5.81 -3.45 1.81
CA VAL A 40 5.46 -4.74 1.23
C VAL A 40 3.98 -4.94 1.48
N LEU A 41 3.21 -5.04 0.40
CA LEU A 41 1.76 -5.19 0.46
C LEU A 41 1.35 -6.52 -0.16
N ASP A 42 0.33 -7.16 0.41
CA ASP A 42 -0.21 -8.41 -0.11
C ASP A 42 -1.69 -8.26 -0.43
N GLU A 43 -2.18 -9.18 -1.24
CA GLU A 43 -3.58 -9.17 -1.68
C GLU A 43 -3.97 -7.81 -2.27
N VAL A 44 -3.08 -7.24 -3.08
CA VAL A 44 -3.23 -5.88 -3.58
C VAL A 44 -4.22 -5.81 -4.73
N GLU A 45 -5.10 -4.83 -4.64
CA GLU A 45 -6.00 -4.46 -5.73
C GLU A 45 -5.69 -3.02 -6.14
N GLU A 46 -5.54 -2.81 -7.43
CA GLU A 46 -5.34 -1.48 -8.00
C GLU A 46 -6.61 -1.05 -8.73
N THR A 47 -7.07 0.15 -8.45
CA THR A 47 -8.23 0.72 -9.14
C THR A 47 -7.82 2.02 -9.80
N LYS A 48 -8.09 2.15 -11.08
CA LYS A 48 -7.92 3.41 -11.81
C LYS A 48 -9.11 3.59 -12.74
N ASP A 49 -9.72 4.77 -12.66
CA ASP A 49 -10.98 5.06 -13.34
C ASP A 49 -12.02 4.02 -12.90
N GLU A 50 -12.54 3.20 -13.77
CA GLU A 50 -13.49 2.16 -13.40
C GLU A 50 -12.89 0.77 -13.55
N THR A 51 -11.56 0.70 -13.71
CA THR A 51 -10.86 -0.57 -13.92
C THR A 51 -10.20 -1.02 -12.63
N LYS A 52 -10.46 -2.24 -12.22
CA LYS A 52 -9.87 -2.86 -11.05
C LYS A 52 -8.98 -4.03 -11.48
N ARG A 53 -7.78 -4.09 -10.91
CA ARG A 53 -6.81 -5.14 -11.20
C ARG A 53 -6.28 -5.74 -9.91
N ARG A 54 -6.10 -7.04 -9.89
CA ARG A 54 -5.45 -7.72 -8.77
C ARG A 54 -3.97 -7.87 -9.08
N LEU A 55 -3.15 -7.37 -8.18
CA LEU A 55 -1.70 -7.39 -8.37
C LEU A 55 -0.99 -8.43 -7.50
N GLY A 56 -1.69 -8.95 -6.48
CA GLY A 56 -1.07 -9.90 -5.55
C GLY A 56 -0.11 -9.17 -4.60
N ARG A 57 1.10 -9.68 -4.47
CA ARG A 57 2.10 -9.08 -3.58
C ARG A 57 2.98 -8.11 -4.35
N ILE A 58 3.12 -6.90 -3.82
CA ILE A 58 3.97 -5.87 -4.44
C ILE A 58 4.85 -5.20 -3.39
N ILE A 59 5.91 -4.57 -3.88
CA ILE A 59 6.73 -3.67 -3.08
C ILE A 59 6.49 -2.28 -3.64
N LEU A 60 6.04 -1.39 -2.77
CA LEU A 60 5.74 -0.01 -3.14
C LEU A 60 6.86 0.89 -2.59
N ARG A 61 7.47 1.63 -3.47
CA ARG A 61 8.56 2.53 -3.13
C ARG A 61 8.15 3.99 -3.18
#